data_57c4d99556882387fb1225366416ce78
#
_entry.id   57c4d99556882387fb1225366416ce78
#
_cell.length_a   1.000
_cell.length_b   1.000
_cell.length_c   1.000
_cell.angle_alpha   90.00
_cell.angle_beta   90.00
_cell.angle_gamma   90.00
#
_symmetry.space_group_name_H-M   'P 1'
#
loop_
_entity.id
_entity.type
_entity.pdbx_description
1 polymer ?
#
loop_
_entity_poly.entity_id
_entity_poly.type
_entity_poly.pdbx_seq_one_letter_code
_entity_poly.pdbx_strand_id
1 'polypeptide(L)'
;MATTSSTLGSKRQPVTATAIGTRRKRPFLLDLYSTAVGKKYVMAISGIAMMGFVLFHMIGNLKMYMGAESLNHYAEFLKELLYPLAPKGVVLWILRGGLITMLLLHLHAAWSLTRLNRFARAVKYQGPRDYQVARFASRTMRWTGIIVLAYLVWHLLDFTFGTVNAVGTDSTFVRGEVYENVVRSLDRPLVAAFYVLANVLLGIHLFHGAWSIFQSLGWNNPRFNNWRRGFATGFATIVVVGNVSFPIAVIAGIVK
;
A
#
# COMPACT_ATOMS: atom_id res chain seq x y z
N MET A 1 -64.32 43.95 27.89
CA MET A 1 -63.80 42.94 26.96
C MET A 1 -62.49 42.41 27.49
N ALA A 2 -62.47 41.20 28.04
CA ALA A 2 -61.33 40.60 28.68
C ALA A 2 -60.69 39.60 27.66
N THR A 3 -59.47 39.85 27.32
CA THR A 3 -58.68 38.91 26.47
C THR A 3 -57.91 37.95 27.36
N THR A 4 -58.28 36.71 27.36
CA THR A 4 -57.60 35.60 28.02
C THR A 4 -56.42 35.13 27.16
N SER A 5 -55.21 35.33 27.66
CA SER A 5 -53.99 34.79 27.09
C SER A 5 -53.79 33.37 27.61
N SER A 6 -53.88 32.36 26.75
CA SER A 6 -53.59 30.99 27.07
C SER A 6 -52.07 30.72 26.93
N THR A 7 -51.39 30.55 28.05
CA THR A 7 -49.98 30.06 28.10
C THR A 7 -49.96 28.55 27.84
N LEU A 8 -49.54 28.15 26.63
CA LEU A 8 -49.22 26.76 26.30
C LEU A 8 -47.91 26.36 26.99
N GLY A 9 -48.02 25.75 28.15
CA GLY A 9 -46.92 25.12 28.86
C GLY A 9 -46.41 23.90 28.09
N SER A 10 -45.27 24.05 27.38
CA SER A 10 -44.55 22.93 26.79
C SER A 10 -44.02 22.03 27.90
N LYS A 11 -44.71 20.90 28.12
CA LYS A 11 -44.17 19.80 28.97
C LYS A 11 -42.97 19.20 28.28
N ARG A 12 -41.75 19.63 28.70
CA ARG A 12 -40.50 18.90 28.36
C ARG A 12 -40.61 17.50 28.96
N GLN A 13 -40.71 16.49 28.10
CA GLN A 13 -40.62 15.11 28.56
C GLN A 13 -39.18 14.90 29.13
N PRO A 14 -39.03 14.23 30.27
CA PRO A 14 -37.74 13.90 30.81
C PRO A 14 -37.01 12.99 29.79
N VAL A 15 -35.81 13.40 29.39
CA VAL A 15 -34.92 12.53 28.59
C VAL A 15 -34.60 11.33 29.48
N THR A 16 -35.28 10.23 29.24
CA THR A 16 -35.00 8.94 29.88
C THR A 16 -33.54 8.62 29.56
N ALA A 17 -32.70 8.57 30.59
CA ALA A 17 -31.32 8.13 30.47
C ALA A 17 -31.34 6.72 29.88
N THR A 18 -30.98 6.62 28.60
CA THR A 18 -30.82 5.31 27.94
C THR A 18 -29.79 4.54 28.75
N ALA A 19 -30.18 3.39 29.29
CA ALA A 19 -29.33 2.53 30.06
C ALA A 19 -27.99 2.37 29.30
N ILE A 20 -26.90 2.83 29.92
CA ILE A 20 -25.54 2.62 29.40
C ILE A 20 -25.31 1.12 29.52
N GLY A 21 -25.64 0.40 28.44
CA GLY A 21 -25.36 -1.02 28.35
C GLY A 21 -23.88 -1.22 28.64
N THR A 22 -23.58 -2.10 29.61
CA THR A 22 -22.21 -2.45 30.01
C THR A 22 -21.45 -2.93 28.80
N ARG A 23 -20.68 -2.02 28.19
CA ARG A 23 -19.84 -2.32 27.01
C ARG A 23 -18.86 -3.41 27.43
N ARG A 24 -19.04 -4.62 26.89
CA ARG A 24 -18.12 -5.75 27.12
C ARG A 24 -16.70 -5.27 26.89
N LYS A 25 -15.84 -5.33 27.88
CA LYS A 25 -14.43 -4.88 27.80
C LYS A 25 -13.74 -5.66 26.69
N ARG A 26 -13.42 -5.00 25.59
CA ARG A 26 -12.62 -5.58 24.51
C ARG A 26 -11.15 -5.52 24.89
N PRO A 27 -10.29 -6.44 24.42
CA PRO A 27 -8.85 -6.30 24.53
C PRO A 27 -8.38 -4.94 24.01
N PHE A 28 -7.43 -4.30 24.67
CA PHE A 28 -6.97 -2.94 24.40
C PHE A 28 -6.66 -2.70 22.90
N LEU A 29 -5.95 -3.63 22.24
CA LEU A 29 -5.59 -3.51 20.82
C LEU A 29 -6.82 -3.50 19.90
N LEU A 30 -7.84 -4.30 20.20
CA LEU A 30 -9.08 -4.33 19.44
C LEU A 30 -9.92 -3.06 19.67
N ASP A 31 -9.91 -2.55 20.88
CA ASP A 31 -10.60 -1.29 21.19
C ASP A 31 -9.91 -0.10 20.52
N LEU A 32 -8.58 -0.04 20.56
CA LEU A 32 -7.79 0.95 19.83
C LEU A 32 -8.07 0.88 18.33
N TYR A 33 -8.02 -0.30 17.71
CA TYR A 33 -8.28 -0.48 16.29
C TYR A 33 -9.73 -0.16 15.90
N SER A 34 -10.68 -0.21 16.82
CA SER A 34 -12.07 0.21 16.57
C SER A 34 -12.19 1.71 16.26
N THR A 35 -11.23 2.51 16.70
CA THR A 35 -11.19 3.97 16.51
C THR A 35 -10.63 4.38 15.13
N ALA A 36 -10.97 5.59 14.66
CA ALA A 36 -10.37 6.14 13.44
C ALA A 36 -8.85 6.36 13.57
N VAL A 37 -8.40 6.74 14.76
CA VAL A 37 -6.96 6.96 15.06
C VAL A 37 -6.21 5.63 15.02
N GLY A 38 -6.70 4.60 15.69
CA GLY A 38 -6.06 3.28 15.68
C GLY A 38 -5.95 2.69 14.27
N LYS A 39 -6.98 2.86 13.42
CA LYS A 39 -6.92 2.46 12.01
C LYS A 39 -5.85 3.23 11.22
N LYS A 40 -5.65 4.53 11.50
CA LYS A 40 -4.58 5.32 10.88
C LYS A 40 -3.19 4.82 11.31
N TYR A 41 -3.01 4.46 12.58
CA TYR A 41 -1.76 3.83 13.04
C TYR A 41 -1.49 2.51 12.34
N VAL A 42 -2.48 1.62 12.26
CA VAL A 42 -2.33 0.34 11.54
C VAL A 42 -1.99 0.57 10.07
N MET A 43 -2.66 1.53 9.41
CA MET A 43 -2.37 1.87 8.02
C MET A 43 -0.96 2.45 7.84
N ALA A 44 -0.48 3.26 8.78
CA ALA A 44 0.88 3.81 8.73
C ALA A 44 1.95 2.72 8.95
N ILE A 45 1.80 1.88 9.97
CA ILE A 45 2.76 0.81 10.30
C ILE A 45 2.83 -0.21 9.17
N SER A 46 1.67 -0.68 8.68
CA SER A 46 1.63 -1.61 7.55
C SER A 46 2.18 -0.99 6.26
N GLY A 47 1.94 0.31 6.04
CA GLY A 47 2.52 1.06 4.95
C GLY A 47 4.05 1.14 5.03
N ILE A 48 4.62 1.42 6.20
CA ILE A 48 6.08 1.43 6.43
C ILE A 48 6.69 0.06 6.13
N ALA A 49 6.07 -1.02 6.61
CA ALA A 49 6.56 -2.38 6.36
C ALA A 49 6.57 -2.70 4.86
N MET A 50 5.49 -2.36 4.13
CA MET A 50 5.43 -2.57 2.68
C MET A 50 6.39 -1.66 1.91
N MET A 51 6.58 -0.40 2.32
CA MET A 51 7.58 0.51 1.72
C MET A 51 8.99 -0.05 1.88
N GLY A 52 9.34 -0.54 3.06
CA GLY A 52 10.61 -1.22 3.31
C GLY A 52 10.79 -2.43 2.39
N PHE A 53 9.77 -3.28 2.30
CA PHE A 53 9.80 -4.43 1.39
C PHE A 53 10.02 -4.02 -0.07
N VAL A 54 9.27 -3.06 -0.59
CA VAL A 54 9.40 -2.61 -1.99
C VAL A 54 10.81 -2.08 -2.27
N LEU A 55 11.38 -1.32 -1.34
CA LEU A 55 12.75 -0.82 -1.47
C LEU A 55 13.78 -1.97 -1.51
N PHE A 56 13.74 -2.88 -0.55
CA PHE A 56 14.68 -4.02 -0.52
C PHE A 56 14.46 -4.99 -1.68
N HIS A 57 13.21 -5.17 -2.12
CA HIS A 57 12.88 -5.96 -3.30
C HIS A 57 13.49 -5.34 -4.57
N MET A 58 13.36 -4.04 -4.75
CA MET A 58 14.00 -3.30 -5.84
C MET A 58 15.52 -3.43 -5.80
N ILE A 59 16.14 -3.24 -4.62
CA ILE A 59 17.59 -3.37 -4.44
C ILE A 59 18.07 -4.80 -4.78
N GLY A 60 17.32 -5.82 -4.34
CA GLY A 60 17.63 -7.21 -4.70
C GLY A 60 17.57 -7.46 -6.20
N ASN A 61 16.58 -6.88 -6.88
CA ASN A 61 16.41 -7.02 -8.32
C ASN A 61 17.50 -6.27 -9.13
N LEU A 62 18.22 -5.29 -8.56
CA LEU A 62 19.37 -4.67 -9.23
C LEU A 62 20.48 -5.69 -9.58
N LYS A 63 20.49 -6.86 -8.92
CA LYS A 63 21.39 -7.98 -9.29
C LYS A 63 21.15 -8.50 -10.71
N MET A 64 20.01 -8.19 -11.32
CA MET A 64 19.72 -8.46 -12.72
C MET A 64 20.79 -7.85 -13.66
N TYR A 65 21.32 -6.68 -13.32
CA TYR A 65 22.39 -6.03 -14.09
C TYR A 65 23.78 -6.70 -13.94
N MET A 66 23.90 -7.63 -12.97
CA MET A 66 25.10 -8.43 -12.75
C MET A 66 25.01 -9.81 -13.44
N GLY A 67 23.91 -10.09 -14.15
CA GLY A 67 23.69 -11.33 -14.90
C GLY A 67 22.90 -12.41 -14.16
N ALA A 68 22.62 -13.49 -14.90
CA ALA A 68 21.78 -14.60 -14.46
C ALA A 68 22.29 -15.28 -13.18
N GLU A 69 23.58 -15.57 -13.13
CA GLU A 69 24.19 -16.22 -11.98
C GLU A 69 23.97 -15.42 -10.69
N SER A 70 24.20 -14.10 -10.74
CA SER A 70 24.06 -13.21 -9.56
C SER A 70 22.62 -13.16 -9.04
N LEU A 71 21.63 -13.04 -9.93
CA LEU A 71 20.21 -12.94 -9.53
C LEU A 71 19.67 -14.28 -9.05
N ASN A 72 19.99 -15.39 -9.74
CA ASN A 72 19.56 -16.73 -9.37
C ASN A 72 20.19 -17.18 -8.04
N HIS A 73 21.50 -16.92 -7.85
CA HIS A 73 22.17 -17.18 -6.56
C HIS A 73 21.56 -16.37 -5.41
N TYR A 74 21.23 -15.10 -5.64
CA TYR A 74 20.55 -14.28 -4.63
C TYR A 74 19.17 -14.85 -4.26
N ALA A 75 18.43 -15.35 -5.22
CA ALA A 75 17.13 -15.99 -4.95
C ALA A 75 17.28 -17.28 -4.12
N GLU A 76 18.36 -18.03 -4.32
CA GLU A 76 18.69 -19.20 -3.49
C GLU A 76 19.12 -18.80 -2.09
N PHE A 77 20.00 -17.82 -1.98
CA PHE A 77 20.41 -17.26 -0.69
C PHE A 77 19.21 -16.85 0.17
N LEU A 78 18.17 -16.26 -0.41
CA LEU A 78 16.97 -15.90 0.33
C LEU A 78 16.23 -17.14 0.90
N LYS A 79 16.36 -18.30 0.27
CA LYS A 79 15.81 -19.55 0.82
C LYS A 79 16.67 -20.13 1.96
N GLU A 80 17.95 -19.79 1.98
CA GLU A 80 18.94 -20.25 2.97
C GLU A 80 19.14 -19.32 4.15
N LEU A 81 18.36 -18.24 4.23
CA LEU A 81 18.45 -17.29 5.33
C LEU A 81 18.40 -17.99 6.68
N LEU A 82 19.41 -17.70 7.53
CA LEU A 82 19.63 -18.28 8.85
C LEU A 82 19.90 -19.81 8.88
N TYR A 83 20.20 -20.45 7.74
CA TYR A 83 20.68 -21.83 7.76
C TYR A 83 22.11 -21.88 8.38
N PRO A 84 22.44 -22.83 9.29
CA PRO A 84 21.63 -23.96 9.77
C PRO A 84 20.76 -23.69 11.02
N LEU A 85 20.70 -22.44 11.53
CA LEU A 85 19.92 -22.08 12.71
C LEU A 85 18.40 -22.28 12.50
N ALA A 86 17.95 -22.10 11.25
CA ALA A 86 16.59 -22.41 10.82
C ALA A 86 16.62 -23.29 9.56
N PRO A 87 15.66 -24.19 9.36
CA PRO A 87 15.56 -24.96 8.13
C PRO A 87 15.42 -24.05 6.90
N LYS A 88 15.93 -24.50 5.74
CA LYS A 88 15.84 -23.74 4.48
C LYS A 88 14.38 -23.37 4.17
N GLY A 89 14.16 -22.13 3.78
CA GLY A 89 12.85 -21.58 3.42
C GLY A 89 11.97 -21.11 4.57
N VAL A 90 12.21 -21.54 5.81
CA VAL A 90 11.35 -21.18 6.95
C VAL A 90 11.32 -19.66 7.17
N VAL A 91 12.47 -19.02 7.21
CA VAL A 91 12.57 -17.56 7.40
C VAL A 91 11.88 -16.81 6.27
N LEU A 92 12.08 -17.25 5.03
CA LEU A 92 11.43 -16.65 3.86
C LEU A 92 9.90 -16.78 3.93
N TRP A 93 9.37 -17.92 4.41
CA TRP A 93 7.93 -18.09 4.60
C TRP A 93 7.37 -17.23 5.74
N ILE A 94 8.12 -17.04 6.83
CA ILE A 94 7.75 -16.10 7.91
C ILE A 94 7.67 -14.68 7.37
N LEU A 95 8.66 -14.24 6.58
CA LEU A 95 8.68 -12.92 5.97
C LEU A 95 7.51 -12.72 4.99
N ARG A 96 7.22 -13.72 4.15
CA ARG A 96 6.05 -13.72 3.25
C ARG A 96 4.73 -13.64 4.02
N GLY A 97 4.56 -14.45 5.05
CA GLY A 97 3.37 -14.43 5.92
C GLY A 97 3.18 -13.08 6.61
N GLY A 98 4.28 -12.51 7.12
CA GLY A 98 4.29 -11.17 7.68
C GLY A 98 3.87 -10.10 6.66
N LEU A 99 4.42 -10.15 5.46
CA LEU A 99 4.08 -9.20 4.38
C LEU A 99 2.61 -9.31 3.95
N ILE A 100 2.10 -10.55 3.79
CA ILE A 100 0.68 -10.79 3.49
C ILE A 100 -0.20 -10.20 4.60
N THR A 101 0.17 -10.42 5.86
CA THR A 101 -0.57 -9.87 7.01
C THR A 101 -0.58 -8.34 6.96
N MET A 102 0.57 -7.70 6.69
CA MET A 102 0.65 -6.24 6.57
C MET A 102 -0.20 -5.72 5.40
N LEU A 103 -0.20 -6.40 4.27
CA LEU A 103 -1.06 -6.06 3.13
C LEU A 103 -2.54 -6.13 3.50
N LEU A 104 -2.99 -7.21 4.12
CA LEU A 104 -4.39 -7.39 4.51
C LEU A 104 -4.84 -6.34 5.54
N LEU A 105 -3.99 -6.03 6.53
CA LEU A 105 -4.24 -4.98 7.51
C LEU A 105 -4.32 -3.60 6.84
N HIS A 106 -3.44 -3.32 5.88
CA HIS A 106 -3.44 -2.06 5.12
C HIS A 106 -4.74 -1.89 4.31
N LEU A 107 -5.11 -2.91 3.56
CA LEU A 107 -6.33 -2.90 2.74
C LEU A 107 -7.58 -2.74 3.62
N HIS A 108 -7.67 -3.49 4.73
CA HIS A 108 -8.80 -3.39 5.66
C HIS A 108 -8.88 -2.01 6.32
N ALA A 109 -7.75 -1.45 6.76
CA ALA A 109 -7.70 -0.11 7.33
C ALA A 109 -8.12 0.96 6.32
N ALA A 110 -7.61 0.89 5.07
CA ALA A 110 -7.95 1.82 4.00
C ALA A 110 -9.43 1.76 3.64
N TRP A 111 -10.00 0.56 3.50
CA TRP A 111 -11.42 0.36 3.24
C TRP A 111 -12.29 0.88 4.39
N SER A 112 -11.95 0.51 5.63
CA SER A 112 -12.69 0.91 6.83
C SER A 112 -12.68 2.43 7.04
N LEU A 113 -11.51 3.10 6.87
CA LEU A 113 -11.41 4.56 6.93
C LEU A 113 -12.19 5.24 5.80
N THR A 114 -12.19 4.66 4.61
CA THR A 114 -12.97 5.18 3.49
C THR A 114 -14.47 5.14 3.80
N ARG A 115 -14.97 4.05 4.39
CA ARG A 115 -16.36 3.93 4.83
C ARG A 115 -16.67 4.95 5.92
N LEU A 116 -15.86 5.04 6.98
CA LEU A 116 -16.05 6.02 8.06
C LEU A 116 -16.14 7.44 7.52
N ASN A 117 -15.24 7.83 6.60
CA ASN A 117 -15.24 9.15 5.99
C ASN A 117 -16.47 9.43 5.12
N ARG A 118 -17.06 8.40 4.50
CA ARG A 118 -18.31 8.55 3.73
C ARG A 118 -19.51 8.76 4.65
N PHE A 119 -19.60 7.97 5.73
CA PHE A 119 -20.72 8.08 6.68
C PHE A 119 -20.67 9.36 7.54
N ALA A 120 -19.47 9.86 7.86
CA ALA A 120 -19.31 11.11 8.59
C ALA A 120 -19.78 12.35 7.82
N ARG A 121 -20.10 12.22 6.52
CA ARG A 121 -20.58 13.30 5.65
C ARG A 121 -21.98 13.01 5.15
N ALA A 122 -22.97 13.23 6.00
CA ALA A 122 -24.37 13.03 5.65
C ALA A 122 -24.87 14.00 4.55
N VAL A 123 -24.32 15.22 4.49
CA VAL A 123 -24.69 16.25 3.52
C VAL A 123 -23.47 16.62 2.66
N LYS A 124 -23.66 16.68 1.34
CA LYS A 124 -22.61 17.15 0.41
C LYS A 124 -22.45 18.67 0.51
N TYR A 125 -21.21 19.15 0.44
CA TYR A 125 -20.95 20.58 0.32
C TYR A 125 -21.63 21.13 -0.93
N GLN A 126 -22.43 22.20 -0.77
CA GLN A 126 -23.10 22.88 -1.88
C GLN A 126 -22.23 23.95 -2.55
N GLY A 127 -21.17 24.40 -1.87
CA GLY A 127 -20.22 25.38 -2.41
C GLY A 127 -19.14 24.78 -3.32
N PRO A 128 -18.47 25.63 -4.13
CA PRO A 128 -17.32 25.21 -4.93
C PRO A 128 -16.23 24.64 -4.02
N ARG A 129 -15.65 23.51 -4.44
CA ARG A 129 -14.59 22.84 -3.68
C ARG A 129 -13.27 23.54 -3.93
N ASP A 130 -12.87 24.40 -3.02
CA ASP A 130 -11.50 24.91 -3.00
C ASP A 130 -10.58 23.88 -2.33
N TYR A 131 -9.70 23.29 -3.14
CA TYR A 131 -8.76 22.24 -2.71
C TYR A 131 -7.42 22.85 -2.27
N GLN A 132 -7.42 23.79 -1.33
CA GLN A 132 -6.20 24.46 -0.86
C GLN A 132 -5.14 23.47 -0.35
N VAL A 133 -5.55 22.33 0.22
CA VAL A 133 -4.67 21.34 0.86
C VAL A 133 -4.58 20.02 0.08
N ALA A 134 -5.62 19.63 -0.67
CA ALA A 134 -5.68 18.35 -1.37
C ALA A 134 -5.04 18.44 -2.76
N ARG A 135 -3.84 17.87 -2.90
CA ARG A 135 -3.13 17.75 -4.18
C ARG A 135 -3.63 16.56 -4.99
N PHE A 136 -3.23 16.49 -6.27
CA PHE A 136 -3.55 15.41 -7.19
C PHE A 136 -3.30 14.02 -6.57
N ALA A 137 -2.11 13.79 -5.99
CA ALA A 137 -1.74 12.52 -5.38
C ALA A 137 -2.68 12.09 -4.25
N SER A 138 -3.13 13.02 -3.38
CA SER A 138 -4.07 12.69 -2.30
C SER A 138 -5.49 12.38 -2.79
N ARG A 139 -5.90 12.98 -3.91
CA ARG A 139 -7.21 12.74 -4.53
C ARG A 139 -7.27 11.41 -5.27
N THR A 140 -6.14 10.99 -5.84
CA THR A 140 -6.01 9.75 -6.62
C THR A 140 -5.58 8.55 -5.79
N MET A 141 -5.24 8.74 -4.50
CA MET A 141 -4.70 7.71 -3.61
C MET A 141 -5.48 6.38 -3.63
N ARG A 142 -6.80 6.44 -3.63
CA ARG A 142 -7.64 5.24 -3.66
C ARG A 142 -7.58 4.51 -5.01
N TRP A 143 -7.57 5.27 -6.09
CA TRP A 143 -7.48 4.72 -7.44
C TRP A 143 -6.12 4.10 -7.70
N THR A 144 -5.04 4.80 -7.33
CA THR A 144 -3.69 4.23 -7.41
C THR A 144 -3.53 2.99 -6.56
N GLY A 145 -4.15 2.96 -5.36
CA GLY A 145 -4.14 1.77 -4.49
C GLY A 145 -4.84 0.55 -5.13
N ILE A 146 -5.97 0.74 -5.81
CA ILE A 146 -6.67 -0.34 -6.52
C ILE A 146 -5.81 -0.85 -7.70
N ILE A 147 -5.21 0.07 -8.46
CA ILE A 147 -4.36 -0.29 -9.60
C ILE A 147 -3.10 -1.02 -9.13
N VAL A 148 -2.46 -0.56 -8.04
CA VAL A 148 -1.31 -1.23 -7.43
C VAL A 148 -1.69 -2.63 -6.93
N LEU A 149 -2.88 -2.82 -6.37
CA LEU A 149 -3.36 -4.14 -5.97
C LEU A 149 -3.56 -5.06 -7.18
N ALA A 150 -4.15 -4.57 -8.26
CA ALA A 150 -4.31 -5.34 -9.49
C ALA A 150 -2.93 -5.69 -10.10
N TYR A 151 -2.00 -4.74 -10.12
CA TYR A 151 -0.62 -4.97 -10.50
C TYR A 151 0.06 -6.04 -9.63
N LEU A 152 -0.12 -6.00 -8.32
CA LEU A 152 0.43 -7.01 -7.41
C LEU A 152 -0.07 -8.42 -7.75
N VAL A 153 -1.37 -8.55 -8.03
CA VAL A 153 -1.94 -9.85 -8.46
C VAL A 153 -1.28 -10.31 -9.76
N TRP A 154 -1.18 -9.46 -10.78
CA TRP A 154 -0.50 -9.77 -12.02
C TRP A 154 0.96 -10.17 -11.79
N HIS A 155 1.69 -9.40 -10.99
CA HIS A 155 3.09 -9.63 -10.66
C HIS A 155 3.31 -11.02 -10.00
N LEU A 156 2.42 -11.42 -9.10
CA LEU A 156 2.47 -12.75 -8.49
C LEU A 156 2.15 -13.86 -9.50
N LEU A 157 1.17 -13.66 -10.37
CA LEU A 157 0.84 -14.62 -11.44
C LEU A 157 1.98 -14.76 -12.44
N ASP A 158 2.73 -13.69 -12.69
CA ASP A 158 3.84 -13.65 -13.61
C ASP A 158 5.11 -14.30 -13.02
N PHE A 159 5.60 -13.80 -11.87
CA PHE A 159 6.91 -14.19 -11.35
C PHE A 159 6.89 -15.19 -10.17
N THR A 160 5.73 -15.43 -9.56
CA THR A 160 5.63 -16.39 -8.46
C THR A 160 4.96 -17.69 -8.91
N PHE A 161 3.84 -17.59 -9.62
CA PHE A 161 3.09 -18.74 -10.11
C PHE A 161 3.48 -19.15 -11.53
N GLY A 162 3.95 -18.21 -12.35
CA GLY A 162 4.37 -18.44 -13.73
C GLY A 162 3.21 -18.60 -14.72
N THR A 163 1.95 -18.45 -14.27
CA THR A 163 0.76 -18.74 -15.10
C THR A 163 0.59 -17.81 -16.30
N VAL A 164 1.12 -16.59 -16.21
CA VAL A 164 1.06 -15.59 -17.30
C VAL A 164 2.44 -15.27 -17.89
N ASN A 165 3.51 -15.82 -17.32
CA ASN A 165 4.89 -15.53 -17.70
C ASN A 165 5.20 -15.97 -19.14
N ALA A 166 4.80 -17.19 -19.49
CA ALA A 166 5.12 -17.82 -20.77
C ALA A 166 3.99 -17.72 -21.81
N VAL A 167 2.91 -16.98 -21.53
CA VAL A 167 1.79 -16.85 -22.47
C VAL A 167 2.24 -16.13 -23.74
N GLY A 168 2.07 -16.80 -24.90
CA GLY A 168 2.47 -16.30 -26.20
C GLY A 168 3.95 -16.49 -26.53
N THR A 169 4.66 -17.36 -25.79
CA THR A 169 6.05 -17.74 -26.05
C THR A 169 6.16 -19.27 -26.19
N ASP A 170 7.21 -19.74 -26.87
CA ASP A 170 7.51 -21.18 -27.04
C ASP A 170 8.20 -21.80 -25.81
N SER A 171 8.43 -21.01 -24.75
CA SER A 171 9.16 -21.41 -23.55
C SER A 171 8.24 -21.47 -22.33
N THR A 172 8.63 -22.29 -21.34
CA THR A 172 7.88 -22.49 -20.10
C THR A 172 8.53 -21.77 -18.93
N PHE A 173 7.71 -21.40 -17.94
CA PHE A 173 8.22 -20.87 -16.67
C PHE A 173 8.97 -21.96 -15.90
N VAL A 174 10.22 -21.67 -15.50
CA VAL A 174 11.07 -22.62 -14.76
C VAL A 174 11.31 -22.09 -13.34
N ARG A 175 10.92 -22.86 -12.35
CA ARG A 175 11.13 -22.50 -10.94
C ARG A 175 12.61 -22.52 -10.58
N GLY A 176 13.12 -21.40 -10.10
CA GLY A 176 14.54 -21.21 -9.74
C GLY A 176 15.30 -20.38 -10.76
N GLU A 177 14.90 -20.34 -12.01
CA GLU A 177 15.49 -19.51 -13.07
C GLU A 177 14.83 -18.12 -13.05
N VAL A 178 15.16 -17.34 -12.00
CA VAL A 178 14.50 -16.03 -11.78
C VAL A 178 14.86 -15.05 -12.87
N TYR A 179 16.13 -15.02 -13.29
CA TYR A 179 16.61 -14.11 -14.31
C TYR A 179 15.91 -14.36 -15.67
N GLU A 180 15.92 -15.58 -16.12
CA GLU A 180 15.36 -16.01 -17.41
C GLU A 180 13.85 -15.75 -17.44
N ASN A 181 13.15 -16.03 -16.34
CA ASN A 181 11.72 -15.76 -16.23
C ASN A 181 11.42 -14.27 -16.29
N VAL A 182 12.26 -13.39 -15.70
CA VAL A 182 12.08 -11.94 -15.73
C VAL A 182 12.37 -11.40 -17.13
N VAL A 183 13.47 -11.80 -17.75
CA VAL A 183 13.81 -11.39 -19.12
C VAL A 183 12.71 -11.78 -20.09
N ARG A 184 12.29 -13.06 -20.09
CA ARG A 184 11.22 -13.56 -20.95
C ARG A 184 9.91 -12.80 -20.81
N SER A 185 9.52 -12.48 -19.56
CA SER A 185 8.28 -11.75 -19.35
C SER A 185 8.37 -10.31 -19.86
N LEU A 186 9.48 -9.63 -19.55
CA LEU A 186 9.67 -8.21 -19.88
C LEU A 186 10.10 -7.98 -21.34
N ASP A 187 10.53 -9.01 -22.06
CA ASP A 187 10.80 -8.94 -23.50
C ASP A 187 9.53 -8.75 -24.34
N ARG A 188 8.36 -8.99 -23.76
CA ARG A 188 7.06 -8.70 -24.37
C ARG A 188 6.71 -7.21 -24.22
N PRO A 189 6.66 -6.41 -25.30
CA PRO A 189 6.54 -4.94 -25.21
C PRO A 189 5.31 -4.45 -24.43
N LEU A 190 4.16 -5.12 -24.60
CA LEU A 190 2.93 -4.76 -23.89
C LEU A 190 3.04 -5.03 -22.39
N VAL A 191 3.70 -6.13 -22.02
CA VAL A 191 3.94 -6.47 -20.60
C VAL A 191 4.93 -5.47 -20.00
N ALA A 192 6.03 -5.17 -20.68
CA ALA A 192 7.00 -4.16 -20.22
C ALA A 192 6.34 -2.79 -20.04
N ALA A 193 5.52 -2.34 -21.00
CA ALA A 193 4.76 -1.09 -20.90
C ALA A 193 3.79 -1.09 -19.71
N PHE A 194 3.12 -2.23 -19.44
CA PHE A 194 2.26 -2.39 -18.28
C PHE A 194 3.06 -2.27 -16.96
N TYR A 195 4.24 -2.91 -16.87
CA TYR A 195 5.13 -2.80 -15.70
C TYR A 195 5.62 -1.38 -15.49
N VAL A 196 6.02 -0.66 -16.55
CA VAL A 196 6.40 0.76 -16.47
C VAL A 196 5.27 1.61 -15.90
N LEU A 197 4.07 1.50 -16.50
CA LEU A 197 2.90 2.27 -16.07
C LEU A 197 2.53 1.96 -14.61
N ALA A 198 2.49 0.69 -14.25
CA ALA A 198 2.17 0.26 -12.90
C ALA A 198 3.16 0.77 -11.85
N ASN A 199 4.47 0.78 -12.16
CA ASN A 199 5.50 1.32 -11.27
C ASN A 199 5.46 2.84 -11.15
N VAL A 200 5.07 3.58 -12.19
CA VAL A 200 4.81 5.03 -12.08
C VAL A 200 3.63 5.30 -11.15
N LEU A 201 2.54 4.53 -11.27
CA LEU A 201 1.38 4.66 -10.40
C LEU A 201 1.69 4.23 -8.95
N LEU A 202 2.53 3.19 -8.77
CA LEU A 202 3.10 2.83 -7.46
C LEU A 202 3.89 4.00 -6.87
N GLY A 203 4.70 4.70 -7.66
CA GLY A 203 5.44 5.88 -7.21
C GLY A 203 4.53 6.99 -6.69
N ILE A 204 3.43 7.28 -7.37
CA ILE A 204 2.43 8.25 -6.91
C ILE A 204 1.81 7.79 -5.57
N HIS A 205 1.51 6.50 -5.44
CA HIS A 205 0.98 5.90 -4.22
C HIS A 205 1.99 6.00 -3.07
N LEU A 206 3.25 5.65 -3.32
CA LEU A 206 4.35 5.73 -2.35
C LEU A 206 4.63 7.16 -1.90
N PHE A 207 4.67 8.13 -2.84
CA PHE A 207 4.86 9.54 -2.51
C PHE A 207 3.80 10.02 -1.52
N HIS A 208 2.53 9.76 -1.81
CA HIS A 208 1.45 10.16 -0.91
C HIS A 208 1.47 9.36 0.40
N GLY A 209 1.72 8.05 0.35
CA GLY A 209 1.86 7.19 1.52
C GLY A 209 2.95 7.68 2.47
N ALA A 210 4.16 7.89 1.96
CA ALA A 210 5.31 8.38 2.72
C ALA A 210 5.04 9.76 3.35
N TRP A 211 4.41 10.68 2.62
CA TRP A 211 3.99 11.96 3.17
C TRP A 211 2.97 11.81 4.31
N SER A 212 1.97 10.95 4.14
CA SER A 212 0.86 10.81 5.09
C SER A 212 1.22 10.02 6.35
N ILE A 213 2.28 9.20 6.32
CA ILE A 213 2.78 8.47 7.50
C ILE A 213 3.08 9.43 8.64
N PHE A 214 3.83 10.49 8.41
CA PHE A 214 4.18 11.48 9.44
C PHE A 214 2.95 12.13 10.07
N GLN A 215 1.92 12.42 9.25
CA GLN A 215 0.66 12.97 9.74
C GLN A 215 -0.12 11.94 10.58
N SER A 216 -0.12 10.69 10.16
CA SER A 216 -0.82 9.60 10.86
C SER A 216 -0.18 9.27 12.21
N LEU A 217 1.15 9.40 12.31
CA LEU A 217 1.91 9.18 13.54
C LEU A 217 1.95 10.40 14.47
N GLY A 218 1.33 11.54 14.06
CA GLY A 218 1.31 12.77 14.85
C GLY A 218 2.55 13.65 14.70
N TRP A 219 3.48 13.30 13.83
CA TRP A 219 4.70 14.08 13.56
C TRP A 219 4.41 15.21 12.55
N ASN A 220 3.49 16.08 12.91
CA ASN A 220 2.93 17.10 12.00
C ASN A 220 3.34 18.53 12.37
N ASN A 221 4.64 18.78 12.58
CA ASN A 221 5.15 20.12 12.80
C ASN A 221 5.43 20.81 11.44
N PRO A 222 4.89 22.02 11.19
CA PRO A 222 5.11 22.77 9.95
C PRO A 222 6.59 23.03 9.63
N ARG A 223 7.44 23.17 10.65
CA ARG A 223 8.90 23.39 10.51
C ARG A 223 9.57 22.28 9.67
N PHE A 224 9.06 21.05 9.73
CA PHE A 224 9.63 19.89 9.03
C PHE A 224 8.89 19.53 7.72
N ASN A 225 7.96 20.36 7.24
CA ASN A 225 7.19 20.06 6.04
C ASN A 225 8.07 19.84 4.80
N ASN A 226 9.08 20.68 4.61
CA ASN A 226 9.98 20.57 3.45
C ASN A 226 10.80 19.28 3.50
N TRP A 227 11.30 18.90 4.67
CA TRP A 227 12.03 17.64 4.85
C TRP A 227 11.13 16.42 4.58
N ARG A 228 9.92 16.39 5.13
CA ARG A 228 8.96 15.30 4.89
C ARG A 228 8.60 15.17 3.40
N ARG A 229 8.45 16.31 2.73
CA ARG A 229 8.18 16.34 1.29
C ARG A 229 9.40 15.86 0.51
N GLY A 230 10.60 16.30 0.86
CA GLY A 230 11.85 15.84 0.27
C GLY A 230 12.03 14.32 0.41
N PHE A 231 11.80 13.78 1.62
CA PHE A 231 11.82 12.34 1.87
C PHE A 231 10.82 11.59 1.00
N ALA A 232 9.55 12.02 0.97
CA ALA A 232 8.51 11.34 0.20
C ALA A 232 8.82 11.36 -1.32
N THR A 233 9.33 12.51 -1.83
CA THR A 233 9.72 12.63 -3.23
C THR A 233 10.93 11.76 -3.53
N GLY A 234 12.00 11.85 -2.73
CA GLY A 234 13.23 11.08 -2.94
C GLY A 234 12.98 9.58 -2.89
N PHE A 235 12.26 9.12 -1.87
CA PHE A 235 11.90 7.70 -1.74
C PHE A 235 11.11 7.19 -2.96
N ALA A 236 10.04 7.89 -3.35
CA ALA A 236 9.22 7.50 -4.50
C ALA A 236 10.02 7.51 -5.80
N THR A 237 10.87 8.53 -6.02
CA THR A 237 11.70 8.64 -7.22
C THR A 237 12.72 7.50 -7.31
N ILE A 238 13.42 7.19 -6.22
CA ILE A 238 14.40 6.09 -6.18
C ILE A 238 13.73 4.76 -6.55
N VAL A 239 12.57 4.47 -5.95
CA VAL A 239 11.83 3.22 -6.23
C VAL A 239 11.33 3.17 -7.67
N VAL A 240 10.78 4.28 -8.19
CA VAL A 240 10.29 4.32 -9.57
C VAL A 240 11.43 4.16 -10.56
N VAL A 241 12.50 4.93 -10.41
CA VAL A 241 13.66 4.85 -11.32
C VAL A 241 14.25 3.44 -11.32
N GLY A 242 14.46 2.85 -10.14
CA GLY A 242 14.97 1.49 -10.02
C GLY A 242 14.06 0.46 -10.70
N ASN A 243 12.76 0.48 -10.40
CA ASN A 243 11.84 -0.53 -10.95
C ASN A 243 11.54 -0.34 -12.44
N VAL A 244 11.46 0.89 -12.92
CA VAL A 244 11.20 1.18 -14.34
C VAL A 244 12.44 0.88 -15.20
N SER A 245 13.64 0.92 -14.62
CA SER A 245 14.86 0.59 -15.34
C SER A 245 14.89 -0.87 -15.84
N PHE A 246 14.28 -1.83 -15.11
CA PHE A 246 14.30 -3.24 -15.49
C PHE A 246 13.59 -3.52 -16.82
N PRO A 247 12.30 -3.18 -17.00
CA PRO A 247 11.63 -3.40 -18.28
C PRO A 247 12.28 -2.61 -19.42
N ILE A 248 12.79 -1.41 -19.16
CA ILE A 248 13.51 -0.62 -20.18
C ILE A 248 14.80 -1.31 -20.59
N ALA A 249 15.60 -1.84 -19.65
CA ALA A 249 16.85 -2.51 -19.92
C ALA A 249 16.66 -3.81 -20.74
N VAL A 250 15.59 -4.55 -20.48
CA VAL A 250 15.26 -5.75 -21.27
C VAL A 250 14.86 -5.36 -22.69
N ILE A 251 13.91 -4.44 -22.89
CA ILE A 251 13.48 -4.00 -24.21
C ILE A 251 14.60 -3.36 -25.02
N ALA A 252 15.52 -2.66 -24.33
CA ALA A 252 16.71 -2.07 -24.99
C ALA A 252 17.80 -3.11 -25.29
N GLY A 253 17.65 -4.37 -24.89
CA GLY A 253 18.62 -5.44 -25.09
C GLY A 253 19.92 -5.28 -24.27
N ILE A 254 19.90 -4.46 -23.21
CA ILE A 254 21.00 -4.31 -22.24
C ILE A 254 21.07 -5.55 -21.34
N VAL A 255 19.91 -6.11 -21.02
CA VAL A 255 19.74 -7.35 -20.26
C VAL A 255 19.02 -8.34 -21.17
N LYS A 256 19.63 -9.53 -21.37
CA LYS A 256 19.16 -10.56 -22.31
C LYS A 256 19.16 -11.93 -21.63
#